data_290f9cf180860b08402c1cfe39819e6c
#
_entry.id   290f9cf180860b08402c1cfe39819e6c
#
_cell.length_a   1.000
_cell.length_b   1.000
_cell.length_c   1.000
_cell.angle_alpha   90.00
_cell.angle_beta   90.00
_cell.angle_gamma   90.00
#
_symmetry.space_group_name_H-M   'P 1'
#
loop_
_entity.id
_entity.type
_entity.pdbx_description
1 polymer ?
#
loop_
_entity_poly.entity_id
_entity_poly.type
_entity_poly.pdbx_seq_one_letter_code
_entity_poly.pdbx_strand_id
1 'polypeptide(L)'
;GMQTLMYSASFFEDDEDEKKKKEAMTQEERKAQEEKEKKQEKAMMGGTVAFSIVFALGLFFFLPYFLSGIFHKVISSDTVIALLEGLIRLAIFIGYIALISLTPDIKRVFMYHGAEHKCINCIEHGMELNVENVRKSSRQHKRCGTSFLLIVMLISIVFFLFIRVDSRILQLVLRLLLIPVIAGVSYEFIRLAGRYDNRLVNILSKPGLWMQKMTTKEPDDEMIEVGIASVEAVFDWRKWQKEENV
;
A
#
# COMPACT_ATOMS: atom_id res chain seq x y z
N GLY A 1 -3.39 -10.23 -5.32
CA GLY A 1 -2.34 -9.42 -4.67
C GLY A 1 -0.95 -9.95 -4.99
N MET A 2 -0.34 -10.80 -4.15
CA MET A 2 1.05 -11.29 -4.33
C MET A 2 1.28 -11.94 -5.70
N GLN A 3 0.40 -12.84 -6.12
CA GLN A 3 0.50 -13.51 -7.44
C GLN A 3 0.43 -12.52 -8.61
N THR A 4 -0.42 -11.51 -8.52
CA THR A 4 -0.56 -10.47 -9.56
C THR A 4 0.69 -9.60 -9.64
N LEU A 5 1.29 -9.28 -8.48
CA LEU A 5 2.53 -8.51 -8.40
C LEU A 5 3.70 -9.30 -9.00
N MET A 6 3.77 -10.61 -8.71
CA MET A 6 4.78 -11.52 -9.28
C MET A 6 4.60 -11.67 -10.79
N TYR A 7 3.35 -11.79 -11.25
CA TYR A 7 3.05 -11.84 -12.68
C TYR A 7 3.48 -10.53 -13.38
N SER A 8 3.20 -9.37 -12.78
CA SER A 8 3.65 -8.08 -13.30
C SER A 8 5.18 -7.97 -13.37
N ALA A 9 5.89 -8.49 -12.37
CA ALA A 9 7.35 -8.48 -12.35
C ALA A 9 7.97 -9.36 -13.45
N SER A 10 7.26 -10.40 -13.92
CA SER A 10 7.76 -11.28 -15.00
C SER A 10 7.79 -10.63 -16.39
N PHE A 11 7.25 -9.41 -16.54
CA PHE A 11 7.33 -8.61 -17.76
C PHE A 11 8.51 -7.66 -17.81
N PHE A 12 9.37 -7.62 -16.77
CA PHE A 12 10.66 -6.95 -16.89
C PHE A 12 11.49 -7.67 -17.95
N GLU A 13 11.98 -6.91 -18.94
CA GLU A 13 12.72 -7.48 -20.05
C GLU A 13 14.03 -8.11 -19.54
N ASP A 14 14.30 -9.36 -19.98
CA ASP A 14 15.62 -9.98 -19.87
C ASP A 14 16.64 -9.11 -20.63
N ASP A 15 17.82 -8.95 -20.08
CA ASP A 15 18.94 -8.27 -20.75
C ASP A 15 19.16 -8.86 -22.15
N GLU A 16 19.41 -8.00 -23.16
CA GLU A 16 19.64 -8.45 -24.54
C GLU A 16 20.75 -9.52 -24.65
N ASP A 17 21.71 -9.50 -23.73
CA ASP A 17 22.77 -10.51 -23.66
C ASP A 17 22.27 -11.88 -23.16
N GLU A 18 21.26 -11.92 -22.28
CA GLU A 18 20.62 -13.18 -21.87
C GLU A 18 19.76 -13.77 -23.01
N LYS A 19 19.06 -12.94 -23.79
CA LYS A 19 18.29 -13.39 -24.96
C LYS A 19 19.19 -14.05 -25.99
N LYS A 20 20.34 -13.44 -26.28
CA LYS A 20 21.34 -14.02 -27.23
C LYS A 20 21.96 -15.33 -26.72
N LYS A 21 22.20 -15.46 -25.43
CA LYS A 21 22.69 -16.71 -24.82
C LYS A 21 21.63 -17.82 -24.91
N LYS A 22 20.35 -17.52 -24.63
CA LYS A 22 19.25 -18.47 -24.73
C LYS A 22 19.02 -18.94 -26.17
N GLU A 23 19.25 -18.10 -27.19
CA GLU A 23 19.14 -18.46 -28.61
C GLU A 23 20.23 -19.44 -29.09
N ALA A 24 21.40 -19.42 -28.49
CA ALA A 24 22.53 -20.29 -28.84
C ALA A 24 22.48 -21.70 -28.20
N MET A 25 21.51 -21.97 -27.30
CA MET A 25 21.39 -23.23 -26.57
C MET A 25 20.49 -24.25 -27.29
N THR A 26 20.80 -25.56 -27.07
CA THR A 26 19.90 -26.64 -27.52
C THR A 26 18.59 -26.63 -26.74
N GLN A 27 17.54 -27.27 -27.29
CA GLN A 27 16.21 -27.29 -26.64
C GLN A 27 16.23 -27.95 -25.24
N GLU A 28 17.09 -28.94 -25.02
CA GLU A 28 17.20 -29.60 -23.69
C GLU A 28 17.94 -28.71 -22.67
N GLU A 29 19.02 -28.06 -23.09
CA GLU A 29 19.75 -27.10 -22.26
C GLU A 29 18.89 -25.90 -21.88
N ARG A 30 18.08 -25.40 -22.82
CA ARG A 30 17.14 -24.29 -22.60
C ARG A 30 16.10 -24.67 -21.53
N LYS A 31 15.49 -25.84 -21.61
CA LYS A 31 14.53 -26.32 -20.59
C LYS A 31 15.17 -26.50 -19.21
N ALA A 32 16.37 -27.08 -19.16
CA ALA A 32 17.08 -27.25 -17.90
C ALA A 32 17.49 -25.90 -17.27
N GLN A 33 17.82 -24.92 -18.09
CA GLN A 33 18.15 -23.59 -17.67
C GLN A 33 16.92 -22.82 -17.17
N GLU A 34 15.81 -22.90 -17.90
CA GLU A 34 14.52 -22.29 -17.50
C GLU A 34 14.00 -22.88 -16.16
N GLU A 35 14.19 -24.18 -15.91
CA GLU A 35 13.82 -24.78 -14.62
C GLU A 35 14.73 -24.29 -13.47
N LYS A 36 16.01 -24.13 -13.73
CA LYS A 36 16.95 -23.56 -12.73
C LYS A 36 16.64 -22.09 -12.47
N GLU A 37 16.42 -21.29 -13.50
CA GLU A 37 16.07 -19.87 -13.39
C GLU A 37 14.76 -19.70 -12.62
N LYS A 38 13.71 -20.46 -12.94
CA LYS A 38 12.43 -20.43 -12.19
C LYS A 38 12.58 -20.85 -10.72
N LYS A 39 13.47 -21.82 -10.41
CA LYS A 39 13.76 -22.21 -9.03
C LYS A 39 14.52 -21.13 -8.27
N GLN A 40 15.49 -20.53 -8.91
CA GLN A 40 16.31 -19.46 -8.35
C GLN A 40 15.50 -18.18 -8.15
N GLU A 41 14.66 -17.82 -9.12
CA GLU A 41 13.71 -16.72 -9.06
C GLU A 41 12.72 -16.88 -7.90
N LYS A 42 12.11 -18.08 -7.76
CA LYS A 42 11.21 -18.38 -6.62
C LYS A 42 11.92 -18.29 -5.27
N ALA A 43 13.15 -18.78 -5.17
CA ALA A 43 13.94 -18.73 -3.94
C ALA A 43 14.33 -17.28 -3.60
N MET A 44 14.80 -16.52 -4.57
CA MET A 44 15.17 -15.11 -4.43
C MET A 44 13.96 -14.27 -4.05
N MET A 45 12.81 -14.49 -4.71
CA MET A 45 11.56 -13.81 -4.42
C MET A 45 11.04 -14.15 -3.01
N GLY A 46 11.07 -15.43 -2.62
CA GLY A 46 10.72 -15.86 -1.27
C GLY A 46 11.62 -15.21 -0.21
N GLY A 47 12.91 -15.13 -0.48
CA GLY A 47 13.88 -14.43 0.39
C GLY A 47 13.60 -12.94 0.50
N THR A 48 13.33 -12.27 -0.62
CA THR A 48 13.00 -10.83 -0.64
C THR A 48 11.71 -10.53 0.14
N VAL A 49 10.67 -11.35 -0.04
CA VAL A 49 9.40 -11.19 0.69
C VAL A 49 9.62 -11.42 2.19
N ALA A 50 10.33 -12.47 2.58
CA ALA A 50 10.63 -12.75 3.98
C ALA A 50 11.44 -11.60 4.61
N PHE A 51 12.48 -11.13 3.93
CA PHE A 51 13.27 -9.98 4.37
C PHE A 51 12.42 -8.73 4.53
N SER A 52 11.54 -8.44 3.56
CA SER A 52 10.65 -7.27 3.60
C SER A 52 9.69 -7.32 4.80
N ILE A 53 9.14 -8.50 5.11
CA ILE A 53 8.28 -8.70 6.29
C ILE A 53 9.06 -8.45 7.58
N VAL A 54 10.24 -9.06 7.72
CA VAL A 54 11.09 -8.89 8.91
C VAL A 54 11.50 -7.42 9.06
N PHE A 55 11.91 -6.78 7.98
CA PHE A 55 12.27 -5.36 7.97
C PHE A 55 11.09 -4.46 8.36
N ALA A 56 9.90 -4.70 7.80
CA ALA A 56 8.69 -3.93 8.14
C ALA A 56 8.30 -4.09 9.62
N LEU A 57 8.34 -5.32 10.15
CA LEU A 57 8.11 -5.58 11.57
C LEU A 57 9.17 -4.87 12.44
N GLY A 58 10.43 -4.95 12.03
CA GLY A 58 11.53 -4.25 12.71
C GLY A 58 11.30 -2.74 12.79
N LEU A 59 11.03 -2.13 11.64
CA LEU A 59 10.89 -0.67 11.51
C LEU A 59 9.60 -0.13 12.12
N PHE A 60 8.46 -0.78 11.89
CA PHE A 60 7.16 -0.22 12.28
C PHE A 60 6.58 -0.81 13.57
N PHE A 61 7.16 -1.88 14.09
CA PHE A 61 6.68 -2.52 15.30
C PHE A 61 7.72 -2.51 16.41
N PHE A 62 8.92 -3.07 16.18
CA PHE A 62 9.95 -3.16 17.19
C PHE A 62 10.63 -1.81 17.50
N LEU A 63 10.98 -1.04 16.49
CA LEU A 63 11.70 0.23 16.68
C LEU A 63 10.89 1.24 17.51
N PRO A 64 9.59 1.51 17.23
CA PRO A 64 8.78 2.39 18.09
C PRO A 64 8.68 1.89 19.52
N TYR A 65 8.54 0.58 19.72
CA TYR A 65 8.48 -0.05 21.04
C TYR A 65 9.77 0.15 21.84
N PHE A 66 10.93 -0.05 21.22
CA PHE A 66 12.20 0.19 21.88
C PHE A 66 12.44 1.66 22.18
N LEU A 67 12.15 2.56 21.24
CA LEU A 67 12.31 3.99 21.42
C LEU A 67 11.42 4.54 22.52
N SER A 68 10.14 4.13 22.58
CA SER A 68 9.24 4.53 23.66
C SER A 68 9.70 3.98 25.03
N GLY A 69 10.29 2.79 25.03
CA GLY A 69 10.84 2.14 26.22
C GLY A 69 11.92 2.96 26.96
N ILE A 70 12.67 3.78 26.24
CA ILE A 70 13.69 4.67 26.82
C ILE A 70 13.04 5.67 27.81
N PHE A 71 11.83 6.10 27.50
CA PHE A 71 11.09 7.10 28.28
C PHE A 71 10.45 6.54 29.56
N HIS A 72 10.41 5.21 29.76
CA HIS A 72 9.93 4.62 31.02
C HIS A 72 10.69 5.08 32.27
N LYS A 73 11.94 5.56 32.09
CA LYS A 73 12.73 6.12 33.21
C LYS A 73 12.21 7.47 33.69
N VAL A 74 11.48 8.19 32.86
CA VAL A 74 11.01 9.57 33.11
C VAL A 74 9.48 9.60 33.20
N ILE A 75 8.80 8.76 32.46
CA ILE A 75 7.33 8.71 32.37
C ILE A 75 6.83 7.44 33.07
N SER A 76 6.14 7.59 34.18
CA SER A 76 5.58 6.49 34.97
C SER A 76 4.23 5.98 34.45
N SER A 77 3.58 6.70 33.53
CA SER A 77 2.26 6.34 33.01
C SER A 77 2.39 5.47 31.76
N ASP A 78 1.95 4.21 31.87
CA ASP A 78 1.93 3.27 30.73
C ASP A 78 1.05 3.75 29.57
N THR A 79 -0.03 4.47 29.89
CA THR A 79 -0.92 5.08 28.87
C THR A 79 -0.18 6.13 28.04
N VAL A 80 0.62 6.99 28.70
CA VAL A 80 1.41 8.01 28.01
C VAL A 80 2.52 7.36 27.18
N ILE A 81 3.15 6.32 27.69
CA ILE A 81 4.16 5.55 26.93
C ILE A 81 3.53 4.88 25.70
N ALA A 82 2.36 4.26 25.82
CA ALA A 82 1.66 3.63 24.69
C ALA A 82 1.26 4.68 23.62
N LEU A 83 0.80 5.87 24.07
CA LEU A 83 0.51 6.97 23.15
C LEU A 83 1.78 7.46 22.45
N LEU A 84 2.87 7.67 23.20
CA LEU A 84 4.16 8.07 22.64
C LEU A 84 4.69 7.06 21.63
N GLU A 85 4.60 5.77 21.93
CA GLU A 85 4.95 4.69 20.99
C GLU A 85 4.14 4.79 19.68
N GLY A 86 2.83 5.01 19.80
CA GLY A 86 1.96 5.18 18.64
C GLY A 86 2.33 6.40 17.80
N LEU A 87 2.65 7.52 18.43
CA LEU A 87 3.10 8.73 17.75
C LEU A 87 4.46 8.56 17.08
N ILE A 88 5.41 7.88 17.74
CA ILE A 88 6.72 7.52 17.15
C ILE A 88 6.51 6.63 15.92
N ARG A 89 5.65 5.62 16.02
CA ARG A 89 5.30 4.73 14.89
C ARG A 89 4.74 5.51 13.71
N LEU A 90 3.82 6.42 13.98
CA LEU A 90 3.22 7.28 12.96
C LEU A 90 4.26 8.19 12.31
N ALA A 91 5.15 8.79 13.10
CA ALA A 91 6.24 9.64 12.60
C ALA A 91 7.23 8.84 11.72
N ILE A 92 7.62 7.64 12.14
CA ILE A 92 8.47 6.74 11.34
C ILE A 92 7.78 6.39 10.03
N PHE A 93 6.49 6.06 10.05
CA PHE A 93 5.73 5.70 8.85
C PHE A 93 5.65 6.88 7.86
N ILE A 94 5.27 8.06 8.33
CA ILE A 94 5.20 9.27 7.50
C ILE A 94 6.59 9.61 6.95
N GLY A 95 7.62 9.56 7.79
CA GLY A 95 9.01 9.80 7.39
C GLY A 95 9.50 8.80 6.34
N TYR A 96 9.17 7.52 6.49
CA TYR A 96 9.48 6.48 5.51
C TYR A 96 8.81 6.77 4.15
N ILE A 97 7.49 7.05 4.15
CA ILE A 97 6.77 7.40 2.92
C ILE A 97 7.37 8.66 2.26
N ALA A 98 7.67 9.69 3.04
CA ALA A 98 8.29 10.90 2.54
C ALA A 98 9.67 10.61 1.90
N LEU A 99 10.48 9.78 2.56
CA LEU A 99 11.81 9.42 2.07
C LEU A 99 11.77 8.62 0.76
N ILE A 100 10.96 7.56 0.69
CA ILE A 100 10.85 6.74 -0.52
C ILE A 100 10.22 7.52 -1.69
N SER A 101 9.35 8.51 -1.40
CA SER A 101 8.73 9.36 -2.43
C SER A 101 9.73 10.25 -3.19
N LEU A 102 10.96 10.36 -2.69
CA LEU A 102 12.03 11.11 -3.33
C LEU A 102 12.74 10.31 -4.43
N THR A 103 12.65 8.97 -4.40
CA THR A 103 13.28 8.13 -5.43
C THR A 103 12.50 8.21 -6.74
N PRO A 104 13.20 8.31 -7.91
CA PRO A 104 12.56 8.46 -9.21
C PRO A 104 11.57 7.33 -9.52
N ASP A 105 11.94 6.07 -9.23
CA ASP A 105 11.12 4.90 -9.50
C ASP A 105 9.82 4.91 -8.70
N ILE A 106 9.89 5.19 -7.40
CA ILE A 106 8.70 5.30 -6.54
C ILE A 106 7.85 6.52 -6.92
N LYS A 107 8.48 7.63 -7.33
CA LYS A 107 7.75 8.77 -7.86
C LYS A 107 6.92 8.38 -9.10
N ARG A 108 7.49 7.59 -10.01
CA ARG A 108 6.77 7.07 -11.19
C ARG A 108 5.63 6.14 -10.80
N VAL A 109 5.84 5.22 -9.86
CA VAL A 109 4.76 4.38 -9.29
C VAL A 109 3.63 5.24 -8.71
N PHE A 110 3.96 6.33 -8.01
CA PHE A 110 2.97 7.25 -7.46
C PHE A 110 2.25 8.09 -8.52
N MET A 111 2.83 8.27 -9.70
CA MET A 111 2.14 8.88 -10.86
C MET A 111 1.11 7.91 -11.45
N TYR A 112 1.45 6.63 -11.64
CA TYR A 112 0.48 5.60 -12.04
C TYR A 112 -0.66 5.43 -11.03
N HIS A 113 -0.34 5.44 -9.72
CA HIS A 113 -1.35 5.45 -8.66
C HIS A 113 -2.27 6.68 -8.73
N GLY A 114 -1.72 7.83 -9.11
CA GLY A 114 -2.50 9.04 -9.40
C GLY A 114 -3.41 8.86 -10.62
N ALA A 115 -2.93 8.22 -11.70
CA ALA A 115 -3.73 7.91 -12.89
C ALA A 115 -4.90 6.97 -12.56
N GLU A 116 -4.65 5.90 -11.79
CA GLU A 116 -5.68 4.98 -11.30
C GLU A 116 -6.80 5.73 -10.54
N HIS A 117 -6.44 6.56 -9.55
CA HIS A 117 -7.43 7.35 -8.81
C HIS A 117 -8.23 8.29 -9.68
N LYS A 118 -7.58 8.94 -10.66
CA LYS A 118 -8.25 9.83 -11.60
C LYS A 118 -9.23 9.08 -12.50
N CYS A 119 -8.87 7.88 -12.98
CA CYS A 119 -9.78 7.02 -13.75
C CYS A 119 -11.00 6.61 -12.93
N ILE A 120 -10.81 6.16 -11.69
CA ILE A 120 -11.90 5.77 -10.79
C ILE A 120 -12.81 6.97 -10.51
N ASN A 121 -12.25 8.11 -10.14
CA ASN A 121 -13.03 9.32 -9.89
C ASN A 121 -13.80 9.80 -11.14
N CYS A 122 -13.20 9.68 -12.32
CA CYS A 122 -13.86 9.99 -13.59
C CYS A 122 -15.14 9.15 -13.76
N ILE A 123 -15.03 7.85 -13.55
CA ILE A 123 -16.14 6.89 -13.67
C ILE A 123 -17.22 7.17 -12.61
N GLU A 124 -16.82 7.36 -11.35
CA GLU A 124 -17.74 7.58 -10.22
C GLU A 124 -18.52 8.89 -10.30
N HIS A 125 -18.01 9.87 -11.07
CA HIS A 125 -18.72 11.12 -11.35
C HIS A 125 -19.50 11.11 -12.66
N GLY A 126 -19.74 9.94 -13.25
CA GLY A 126 -20.55 9.80 -14.46
C GLY A 126 -19.91 10.37 -15.73
N MET A 127 -18.60 10.64 -15.70
CA MET A 127 -17.90 11.16 -16.86
C MET A 127 -17.44 10.03 -17.78
N GLU A 128 -17.37 10.32 -19.08
CA GLU A 128 -16.78 9.41 -20.04
C GLU A 128 -15.29 9.20 -19.75
N LEU A 129 -14.85 7.95 -19.73
CA LEU A 129 -13.46 7.58 -19.47
C LEU A 129 -12.59 7.89 -20.69
N ASN A 130 -12.06 9.09 -20.76
CA ASN A 130 -11.12 9.56 -21.76
C ASN A 130 -10.03 10.42 -21.10
N VAL A 131 -8.93 10.66 -21.82
CA VAL A 131 -7.76 11.39 -21.28
C VAL A 131 -8.14 12.78 -20.75
N GLU A 132 -9.02 13.50 -21.46
CA GLU A 132 -9.41 14.86 -21.07
C GLU A 132 -10.16 14.89 -19.74
N ASN A 133 -11.14 14.01 -19.55
CA ASN A 133 -11.95 13.93 -18.34
C ASN A 133 -11.14 13.36 -17.16
N VAL A 134 -10.33 12.33 -17.42
CA VAL A 134 -9.43 11.75 -16.41
C VAL A 134 -8.42 12.81 -15.94
N ARG A 135 -7.83 13.59 -16.83
CA ARG A 135 -6.90 14.67 -16.47
C ARG A 135 -7.54 15.69 -15.50
N LYS A 136 -8.82 16.01 -15.66
CA LYS A 136 -9.56 16.93 -14.78
C LYS A 136 -10.00 16.31 -13.45
N SER A 137 -10.03 14.97 -13.36
CA SER A 137 -10.49 14.25 -12.17
C SER A 137 -9.49 14.32 -11.03
N SER A 138 -9.97 14.09 -9.80
CA SER A 138 -9.16 14.11 -8.58
C SER A 138 -8.24 12.89 -8.51
N ARG A 139 -7.00 13.09 -8.05
CA ARG A 139 -6.07 12.01 -7.68
C ARG A 139 -6.23 11.53 -6.23
N GLN A 140 -7.21 12.04 -5.50
CA GLN A 140 -7.53 11.60 -4.13
C GLN A 140 -8.80 10.78 -4.15
N HIS A 141 -8.78 9.61 -3.51
CA HIS A 141 -9.90 8.70 -3.44
C HIS A 141 -10.06 8.10 -2.05
N LYS A 142 -11.30 8.05 -1.49
CA LYS A 142 -11.56 7.61 -0.12
C LYS A 142 -11.22 6.14 0.13
N ARG A 143 -11.35 5.28 -0.89
CA ARG A 143 -11.13 3.81 -0.80
C ARG A 143 -9.74 3.37 -1.23
N CYS A 144 -8.71 4.11 -0.86
CA CYS A 144 -7.33 3.82 -1.24
C CYS A 144 -6.60 2.99 -0.19
N GLY A 145 -5.76 2.03 -0.65
CA GLY A 145 -4.94 1.18 0.21
C GLY A 145 -3.92 1.95 1.06
N THR A 146 -3.39 3.08 0.58
CA THR A 146 -2.47 3.91 1.37
C THR A 146 -3.19 4.63 2.52
N SER A 147 -4.43 5.07 2.29
CA SER A 147 -5.29 5.58 3.37
C SER A 147 -5.60 4.48 4.39
N PHE A 148 -5.81 3.24 3.92
CA PHE A 148 -6.01 2.09 4.80
C PHE A 148 -4.84 1.89 5.76
N LEU A 149 -3.60 1.95 5.28
CA LEU A 149 -2.41 1.80 6.13
C LEU A 149 -2.36 2.87 7.23
N LEU A 150 -2.66 4.12 6.91
CA LEU A 150 -2.71 5.19 7.91
C LEU A 150 -3.81 4.93 8.95
N ILE A 151 -4.99 4.51 8.52
CA ILE A 151 -6.11 4.21 9.42
C ILE A 151 -5.78 3.02 10.32
N VAL A 152 -5.13 1.97 9.80
CA VAL A 152 -4.61 0.85 10.60
C VAL A 152 -3.68 1.37 11.69
N MET A 153 -2.78 2.28 11.36
CA MET A 153 -1.86 2.91 12.33
C MET A 153 -2.63 3.66 13.43
N LEU A 154 -3.59 4.51 13.05
CA LEU A 154 -4.39 5.29 13.99
C LEU A 154 -5.24 4.40 14.89
N ILE A 155 -5.93 3.40 14.33
CA ILE A 155 -6.75 2.45 15.08
C ILE A 155 -5.86 1.60 16.00
N SER A 156 -4.66 1.21 15.55
CA SER A 156 -3.72 0.45 16.40
C SER A 156 -3.32 1.21 17.66
N ILE A 157 -3.16 2.54 17.57
CA ILE A 157 -2.88 3.36 18.75
C ILE A 157 -4.00 3.21 19.78
N VAL A 158 -5.25 3.33 19.34
CA VAL A 158 -6.42 3.19 20.23
C VAL A 158 -6.47 1.80 20.87
N PHE A 159 -6.31 0.73 20.07
CA PHE A 159 -6.35 -0.65 20.60
C PHE A 159 -5.22 -0.90 21.61
N PHE A 160 -4.01 -0.40 21.33
CA PHE A 160 -2.85 -0.64 22.19
C PHE A 160 -2.91 0.14 23.51
N LEU A 161 -3.70 1.21 23.61
CA LEU A 161 -3.97 1.87 24.87
C LEU A 161 -4.72 1.00 25.90
N PHE A 162 -5.45 0.00 25.41
CA PHE A 162 -6.22 -0.94 26.28
C PHE A 162 -5.39 -2.16 26.68
N ILE A 163 -4.24 -2.43 26.07
CA ILE A 163 -3.38 -3.55 26.44
C ILE A 163 -2.53 -3.17 27.66
N ARG A 164 -2.94 -3.64 28.81
CA ARG A 164 -2.25 -3.42 30.09
C ARG A 164 -1.86 -4.78 30.69
N VAL A 165 -0.63 -5.18 30.41
CA VAL A 165 -0.04 -6.41 30.95
C VAL A 165 1.38 -6.14 31.40
N ASP A 166 1.79 -6.70 32.54
CA ASP A 166 3.11 -6.46 33.16
C ASP A 166 4.24 -7.10 32.38
N SER A 167 3.95 -8.22 31.69
CA SER A 167 4.94 -8.92 30.90
C SER A 167 5.12 -8.27 29.53
N ARG A 168 6.33 -7.77 29.25
CA ARG A 168 6.69 -7.19 27.95
C ARG A 168 6.53 -8.15 26.78
N ILE A 169 6.83 -9.45 27.00
CA ILE A 169 6.69 -10.49 25.99
C ILE A 169 5.20 -10.71 25.69
N LEU A 170 4.36 -10.81 26.72
CA LEU A 170 2.92 -10.99 26.56
C LEU A 170 2.29 -9.77 25.87
N GLN A 171 2.72 -8.56 26.20
CA GLN A 171 2.29 -7.34 25.52
C GLN A 171 2.59 -7.38 24.02
N LEU A 172 3.79 -7.80 23.65
CA LEU A 172 4.20 -7.94 22.25
C LEU A 172 3.37 -9.00 21.51
N VAL A 173 3.16 -10.17 22.13
CA VAL A 173 2.34 -11.24 21.55
C VAL A 173 0.89 -10.79 21.34
N LEU A 174 0.28 -10.13 22.34
CA LEU A 174 -1.09 -9.61 22.21
C LEU A 174 -1.22 -8.58 21.09
N ARG A 175 -0.23 -7.70 20.93
CA ARG A 175 -0.21 -6.73 19.84
C ARG A 175 -0.14 -7.39 18.47
N LEU A 176 0.67 -8.44 18.32
CA LEU A 176 0.74 -9.23 17.08
C LEU A 176 -0.59 -9.95 16.79
N LEU A 177 -1.21 -10.55 17.80
CA LEU A 177 -2.50 -11.23 17.66
C LEU A 177 -3.64 -10.26 17.31
N LEU A 178 -3.54 -8.98 17.70
CA LEU A 178 -4.53 -7.96 17.38
C LEU A 178 -4.40 -7.41 15.95
N ILE A 179 -3.31 -7.64 15.24
CA ILE A 179 -3.13 -7.12 13.87
C ILE A 179 -4.29 -7.48 12.94
N PRO A 180 -4.77 -8.75 12.86
CA PRO A 180 -5.91 -9.09 12.02
C PRO A 180 -7.20 -8.37 12.42
N VAL A 181 -7.43 -8.20 13.72
CA VAL A 181 -8.62 -7.49 14.25
C VAL A 181 -8.56 -6.01 13.86
N ILE A 182 -7.42 -5.36 14.08
CA ILE A 182 -7.20 -3.96 13.73
C ILE A 182 -7.37 -3.76 12.22
N ALA A 183 -6.81 -4.67 11.41
CA ALA A 183 -6.96 -4.63 9.96
C ALA A 183 -8.45 -4.78 9.54
N GLY A 184 -9.19 -5.70 10.16
CA GLY A 184 -10.63 -5.89 9.91
C GLY A 184 -11.46 -4.65 10.23
N VAL A 185 -11.25 -4.05 11.41
CA VAL A 185 -11.91 -2.80 11.81
C VAL A 185 -11.57 -1.65 10.86
N SER A 186 -10.30 -1.55 10.47
CA SER A 186 -9.83 -0.51 9.53
C SER A 186 -10.44 -0.69 8.14
N TYR A 187 -10.60 -1.94 7.70
CA TYR A 187 -11.26 -2.25 6.43
C TYR A 187 -12.73 -1.83 6.43
N GLU A 188 -13.46 -2.18 7.50
CA GLU A 188 -14.86 -1.74 7.65
C GLU A 188 -14.98 -0.22 7.66
N PHE A 189 -14.05 0.46 8.32
CA PHE A 189 -14.02 1.92 8.32
C PHE A 189 -13.87 2.50 6.89
N ILE A 190 -12.93 1.99 6.10
CA ILE A 190 -12.74 2.44 4.71
C ILE A 190 -13.94 2.10 3.83
N ARG A 191 -14.54 0.93 4.02
CA ARG A 191 -15.75 0.52 3.31
C ARG A 191 -16.91 1.47 3.58
N LEU A 192 -17.08 1.86 4.84
CA LEU A 192 -18.08 2.84 5.24
C LEU A 192 -17.76 4.25 4.67
N ALA A 193 -16.48 4.64 4.71
CA ALA A 193 -16.05 5.92 4.17
C ALA A 193 -16.27 6.07 2.65
N GLY A 194 -16.20 4.94 1.93
CA GLY A 194 -16.53 4.92 0.50
C GLY A 194 -18.03 4.86 0.19
N ARG A 195 -18.86 4.43 1.16
CA ARG A 195 -20.30 4.25 0.96
C ARG A 195 -21.13 5.47 1.40
N TYR A 196 -20.65 6.20 2.39
CA TYR A 196 -21.36 7.33 2.96
C TYR A 196 -20.62 8.63 2.73
N ASP A 197 -21.37 9.66 2.32
CA ASP A 197 -20.86 11.02 2.19
C ASP A 197 -21.54 11.94 3.21
N ASN A 198 -21.09 11.86 4.46
CA ASN A 198 -21.57 12.72 5.54
C ASN A 198 -20.39 13.47 6.19
N ARG A 199 -20.70 14.51 6.96
CA ARG A 199 -19.72 15.38 7.59
C ARG A 199 -18.71 14.63 8.47
N LEU A 200 -19.17 13.62 9.23
CA LEU A 200 -18.33 12.84 10.13
C LEU A 200 -17.33 11.98 9.33
N VAL A 201 -17.82 11.24 8.34
CA VAL A 201 -16.99 10.41 7.46
C VAL A 201 -15.95 11.27 6.74
N ASN A 202 -16.36 12.43 6.23
CA ASN A 202 -15.45 13.34 5.55
C ASN A 202 -14.32 13.86 6.46
N ILE A 203 -14.63 14.18 7.72
CA ILE A 203 -13.61 14.61 8.71
C ILE A 203 -12.65 13.46 9.01
N LEU A 204 -13.17 12.26 9.26
CA LEU A 204 -12.37 11.09 9.60
C LEU A 204 -11.52 10.57 8.42
N SER A 205 -11.93 10.83 7.19
CA SER A 205 -11.17 10.46 5.99
C SER A 205 -10.04 11.46 5.66
N LYS A 206 -10.08 12.69 6.18
CA LYS A 206 -9.07 13.73 5.89
C LYS A 206 -7.62 13.30 6.10
N PRO A 207 -7.24 12.60 7.19
CA PRO A 207 -5.86 12.16 7.37
C PRO A 207 -5.39 11.24 6.25
N GLY A 208 -6.24 10.29 5.81
CA GLY A 208 -5.96 9.40 4.69
C GLY A 208 -5.79 10.15 3.38
N LEU A 209 -6.71 11.07 3.07
CA LEU A 209 -6.63 11.92 1.88
C LEU A 209 -5.40 12.83 1.90
N TRP A 210 -5.01 13.34 3.08
CA TRP A 210 -3.80 14.12 3.23
C TRP A 210 -2.55 13.28 2.90
N MET A 211 -2.48 12.04 3.36
CA MET A 211 -1.36 11.14 3.07
C MET A 211 -1.26 10.83 1.58
N GLN A 212 -2.37 10.73 0.87
CA GLN A 212 -2.37 10.51 -0.59
C GLN A 212 -1.67 11.63 -1.36
N LYS A 213 -1.59 12.87 -0.83
CA LYS A 213 -0.78 13.94 -1.47
C LYS A 213 0.68 13.56 -1.62
N MET A 214 1.20 12.66 -0.76
CA MET A 214 2.56 12.14 -0.85
C MET A 214 2.64 10.88 -1.73
N THR A 215 1.63 10.02 -1.69
CA THR A 215 1.61 8.71 -2.34
C THR A 215 0.88 8.68 -3.68
N THR A 216 0.34 9.81 -4.13
CA THR A 216 -0.18 10.02 -5.49
C THR A 216 0.45 11.27 -6.08
N LYS A 217 0.93 11.17 -7.32
CA LYS A 217 1.50 12.30 -8.07
C LYS A 217 0.66 12.56 -9.31
N GLU A 218 0.83 13.72 -9.92
CA GLU A 218 0.16 14.05 -11.17
C GLU A 218 0.73 13.21 -12.29
N PRO A 219 -0.08 12.37 -12.98
CA PRO A 219 0.35 11.57 -14.11
C PRO A 219 0.46 12.43 -15.37
N ASP A 220 1.29 12.01 -16.32
CA ASP A 220 1.25 12.48 -17.70
C ASP A 220 0.14 11.75 -18.50
N ASP A 221 -0.06 12.18 -19.75
CA ASP A 221 -1.12 11.64 -20.58
C ASP A 221 -0.90 10.18 -20.96
N GLU A 222 0.35 9.76 -21.19
CA GLU A 222 0.70 8.36 -21.48
C GLU A 222 0.35 7.44 -20.30
N MET A 223 0.60 7.88 -19.08
CA MET A 223 0.22 7.16 -17.87
C MET A 223 -1.30 7.10 -17.67
N ILE A 224 -2.01 8.17 -18.06
CA ILE A 224 -3.48 8.18 -18.06
C ILE A 224 -4.02 7.17 -19.07
N GLU A 225 -3.47 7.11 -20.28
CA GLU A 225 -3.87 6.13 -21.31
C GLU A 225 -3.66 4.68 -20.81
N VAL A 226 -2.54 4.39 -20.18
CA VAL A 226 -2.28 3.09 -19.53
C VAL A 226 -3.30 2.81 -18.43
N GLY A 227 -3.65 3.80 -17.61
CA GLY A 227 -4.67 3.70 -16.57
C GLY A 227 -6.06 3.38 -17.17
N ILE A 228 -6.46 4.06 -18.24
CA ILE A 228 -7.71 3.82 -18.96
C ILE A 228 -7.73 2.40 -19.53
N ALA A 229 -6.69 2.00 -20.26
CA ALA A 229 -6.58 0.66 -20.84
C ALA A 229 -6.65 -0.43 -19.75
N SER A 230 -6.00 -0.22 -18.59
CA SER A 230 -6.04 -1.15 -17.46
C SER A 230 -7.44 -1.31 -16.88
N VAL A 231 -8.20 -0.23 -16.77
CA VAL A 231 -9.59 -0.26 -16.30
C VAL A 231 -10.49 -0.97 -17.30
N GLU A 232 -10.41 -0.62 -18.59
CA GLU A 232 -11.23 -1.21 -19.65
C GLU A 232 -10.96 -2.73 -19.84
N ALA A 233 -9.76 -3.20 -19.54
CA ALA A 233 -9.42 -4.61 -19.59
C ALA A 233 -10.15 -5.48 -18.58
N VAL A 234 -10.59 -4.90 -17.43
CA VAL A 234 -11.13 -5.67 -16.30
C VAL A 234 -12.51 -5.21 -15.83
N PHE A 235 -12.99 -4.05 -16.29
CA PHE A 235 -14.19 -3.42 -15.76
C PHE A 235 -15.02 -2.73 -16.84
N ASP A 236 -16.26 -3.16 -17.01
CA ASP A 236 -17.24 -2.49 -17.89
C ASP A 236 -17.86 -1.29 -17.18
N TRP A 237 -17.14 -0.17 -17.21
CA TRP A 237 -17.53 1.07 -16.56
C TRP A 237 -18.81 1.68 -17.15
N ARG A 238 -19.10 1.46 -18.45
CA ARG A 238 -20.30 1.98 -19.12
C ARG A 238 -21.55 1.29 -18.60
N LYS A 239 -21.45 -0.04 -18.38
CA LYS A 239 -22.55 -0.81 -17.78
C LYS A 239 -22.77 -0.40 -16.33
N TRP A 240 -21.69 -0.26 -15.56
CA TRP A 240 -21.73 0.15 -14.15
C TRP A 240 -22.37 1.55 -13.98
N GLN A 241 -21.98 2.56 -14.78
CA GLN A 241 -22.60 3.89 -14.73
C GLN A 241 -24.10 3.86 -15.00
N LYS A 242 -24.57 3.03 -15.94
CA LYS A 242 -26.00 2.86 -16.21
C LYS A 242 -26.74 2.21 -15.04
N GLU A 243 -26.15 1.24 -14.37
CA GLU A 243 -26.74 0.54 -13.22
C GLU A 243 -26.81 1.44 -11.98
N GLU A 244 -25.80 2.25 -11.72
CA GLU A 244 -25.73 3.17 -10.58
C GLU A 244 -26.46 4.52 -10.84
N ASN A 245 -26.96 4.79 -12.05
CA ASN A 245 -27.60 6.05 -12.48
C ASN A 245 -26.71 7.28 -12.25
N VAL A 246 -25.42 7.19 -12.57
CA VAL A 246 -24.41 8.24 -12.41
C VAL A 246 -24.08 8.87 -13.75
#